data_7db690368e1db21dac0423eddc381385
#
_entry.id   7db690368e1db21dac0423eddc381385
#
_cell.length_a   1.000
_cell.length_b   1.000
_cell.length_c   1.000
_cell.angle_alpha   90.00
_cell.angle_beta   90.00
_cell.angle_gamma   90.00
#
_symmetry.space_group_name_H-M   'P 1'
#
loop_
_entity.id
_entity.type
_entity.pdbx_description
1 polymer ?
#
loop_
_entity_poly.entity_id
_entity_poly.type
_entity_poly.pdbx_seq_one_letter_code
_entity_poly.pdbx_strand_id
1 'polypeptide(L)'
;LEKMYEANYSKEMYVTVLDEMNIARVEYYFAEFLSLLELVNPDERYLDVVSDKMDDDPPQLKDGRIKLPPNMWFVGTANNDDSTFAISDKVYDRAMVLNLDSKSEAFYAKKAKNVHIRAEKFEELVEDAKREYKITERNMRRLEELDKYLISHFHITFGNRIMRQILNYIPIYVSCGGKEIDALDDILSKKVIRKLETQNLMYVGSESEKLCAYLDELFGGKMTICKEHVRRIARNG
;
A
#
# COMPACT_ATOMS: atom_id res chain seq x y z
N LEU A 1 2.25 12.63 18.40
CA LEU A 1 1.15 13.61 18.61
C LEU A 1 1.61 15.04 18.30
N GLU A 2 2.74 15.53 18.87
CA GLU A 2 3.25 16.89 18.63
C GLU A 2 3.38 17.21 17.13
N LYS A 3 4.01 16.36 16.34
CA LYS A 3 4.15 16.55 14.89
C LYS A 3 2.83 16.48 14.14
N MET A 4 1.87 15.70 14.63
CA MET A 4 0.52 15.66 14.08
C MET A 4 -0.22 16.98 14.37
N TYR A 5 -0.03 17.54 15.57
CA TYR A 5 -0.55 18.86 15.92
C TYR A 5 0.02 19.95 15.02
N GLU A 6 1.36 19.99 14.85
CA GLU A 6 2.04 20.94 13.96
C GLU A 6 1.57 20.82 12.51
N ALA A 7 1.44 19.60 12.01
CA ALA A 7 1.04 19.34 10.62
C ALA A 7 -0.35 19.89 10.28
N ASN A 8 -1.27 19.97 11.27
CA ASN A 8 -2.58 20.61 11.10
C ASN A 8 -2.54 22.12 10.85
N TYR A 9 -1.42 22.79 11.16
CA TYR A 9 -1.21 24.20 10.86
C TYR A 9 -0.30 24.44 9.66
N SER A 10 0.33 23.40 9.16
CA SER A 10 1.34 23.50 8.10
C SER A 10 0.76 23.18 6.73
N LYS A 11 1.31 23.83 5.72
CA LYS A 11 1.08 23.52 4.30
C LYS A 11 2.12 22.56 3.72
N GLU A 12 3.11 22.20 4.51
CA GLU A 12 4.20 21.30 4.11
C GLU A 12 3.81 19.84 4.30
N MET A 13 4.46 18.95 3.54
CA MET A 13 4.35 17.51 3.74
C MET A 13 5.19 17.08 4.95
N TYR A 14 4.59 16.26 5.81
CA TYR A 14 5.25 15.61 6.93
C TYR A 14 5.42 14.12 6.62
N VAL A 15 6.64 13.63 6.73
CA VAL A 15 6.93 12.20 6.60
C VAL A 15 7.40 11.68 7.94
N THR A 16 6.60 10.82 8.55
CA THR A 16 6.94 10.14 9.80
C THR A 16 7.56 8.79 9.47
N VAL A 17 8.82 8.60 9.85
CA VAL A 17 9.54 7.33 9.67
C VAL A 17 9.42 6.52 10.95
N LEU A 18 8.87 5.31 10.83
CA LEU A 18 8.85 4.28 11.86
C LEU A 18 10.00 3.31 11.55
N ASP A 19 11.18 3.64 12.05
CA ASP A 19 12.36 2.83 11.80
C ASP A 19 12.31 1.54 12.62
N GLU A 20 12.67 0.42 11.97
CA GLU A 20 12.59 -0.91 12.57
C GLU A 20 11.22 -1.19 13.21
N MET A 21 10.14 -0.86 12.51
CA MET A 21 8.79 -0.86 13.07
C MET A 21 8.35 -2.21 13.63
N ASN A 22 8.97 -3.31 13.23
CA ASN A 22 8.62 -4.66 13.66
C ASN A 22 9.49 -5.22 14.81
N ILE A 23 10.27 -4.38 15.48
CA ILE A 23 10.84 -4.72 16.80
C ILE A 23 9.73 -5.00 17.83
N ALA A 24 8.60 -4.32 17.69
CA ALA A 24 7.37 -4.62 18.42
C ALA A 24 6.25 -4.95 17.42
N ARG A 25 5.17 -5.58 17.88
CA ARG A 25 4.02 -5.88 17.01
C ARG A 25 3.33 -4.60 16.57
N VAL A 26 3.48 -4.25 15.30
CA VAL A 26 2.95 -3.03 14.68
C VAL A 26 1.45 -2.86 14.89
N GLU A 27 0.70 -3.96 14.77
CA GLU A 27 -0.75 -3.98 14.92
C GLU A 27 -1.23 -3.65 16.34
N TYR A 28 -0.34 -3.54 17.33
CA TYR A 28 -0.71 -3.13 18.69
C TYR A 28 -0.45 -1.64 18.93
N TYR A 29 0.74 -1.17 18.67
CA TYR A 29 1.07 0.22 18.96
C TYR A 29 0.60 1.21 17.87
N PHE A 30 0.37 0.73 16.65
CA PHE A 30 -0.05 1.55 15.52
C PHE A 30 -1.49 1.24 15.05
N ALA A 31 -2.23 0.43 15.82
CA ALA A 31 -3.57 -0.06 15.47
C ALA A 31 -4.56 1.06 15.12
N GLU A 32 -4.56 2.10 15.93
CA GLU A 32 -5.48 3.23 15.78
C GLU A 32 -5.19 4.02 14.50
N PHE A 33 -3.92 4.31 14.24
CA PHE A 33 -3.50 4.92 12.98
C PHE A 33 -3.85 4.07 11.76
N LEU A 34 -3.64 2.76 11.84
CA LEU A 34 -4.03 1.85 10.75
C LEU A 34 -5.54 1.92 10.47
N SER A 35 -6.35 2.06 11.50
CA SER A 35 -7.81 2.18 11.36
C SER A 35 -8.20 3.53 10.76
N LEU A 36 -7.59 4.62 11.22
CA LEU A 36 -7.84 5.97 10.70
C LEU A 36 -7.43 6.11 9.22
N LEU A 37 -6.29 5.52 8.85
CA LEU A 37 -5.79 5.55 7.47
C LEU A 37 -6.68 4.78 6.48
N GLU A 38 -7.56 3.89 6.95
CA GLU A 38 -8.56 3.22 6.12
C GLU A 38 -9.77 4.10 5.77
N LEU A 39 -10.07 5.10 6.58
CA LEU A 39 -11.20 5.97 6.33
C LEU A 39 -11.02 6.68 4.98
N VAL A 40 -12.06 6.60 4.16
CA VAL A 40 -12.06 7.18 2.81
C VAL A 40 -11.98 8.69 2.87
N ASN A 41 -12.74 9.28 3.80
CA ASN A 41 -12.79 10.71 4.02
C ASN A 41 -11.72 11.12 5.04
N PRO A 42 -10.69 11.88 4.64
CA PRO A 42 -9.66 12.37 5.56
C PRO A 42 -10.21 13.27 6.67
N ASP A 43 -11.37 13.89 6.48
CA ASP A 43 -11.99 14.74 7.47
C ASP A 43 -12.59 13.99 8.66
N GLU A 44 -12.72 12.67 8.55
CA GLU A 44 -13.21 11.80 9.63
C GLU A 44 -12.09 11.19 10.47
N ARG A 45 -10.83 11.45 10.12
CA ARG A 45 -9.65 10.86 10.76
C ARG A 45 -9.28 11.61 12.04
N TYR A 46 -9.85 11.22 13.15
CA TYR A 46 -9.56 11.77 14.47
C TYR A 46 -9.01 10.71 15.41
N LEU A 47 -7.91 11.03 16.07
CA LEU A 47 -7.28 10.22 17.10
C LEU A 47 -7.80 10.68 18.47
N ASP A 48 -8.28 9.76 19.29
CA ASP A 48 -8.68 10.02 20.67
C ASP A 48 -7.41 10.15 21.54
N VAL A 49 -7.23 11.29 22.19
CA VAL A 49 -6.02 11.61 22.97
C VAL A 49 -6.32 11.68 24.45
N VAL A 50 -7.42 12.34 24.84
CA VAL A 50 -7.90 12.45 26.22
C VAL A 50 -9.40 12.26 26.26
N SER A 51 -9.89 11.72 27.38
CA SER A 51 -11.32 11.42 27.54
C SER A 51 -12.16 12.66 27.81
N ASP A 52 -11.59 13.65 28.49
CA ASP A 52 -12.31 14.81 28.99
C ASP A 52 -11.79 16.09 28.32
N LYS A 53 -12.72 16.97 28.00
CA LYS A 53 -12.44 18.32 27.51
C LYS A 53 -12.08 19.23 28.68
N MET A 54 -11.03 20.04 28.47
CA MET A 54 -10.63 21.10 29.39
C MET A 54 -10.80 22.48 28.74
N ASP A 55 -11.05 23.52 29.54
CA ASP A 55 -11.28 24.89 29.02
C ASP A 55 -10.03 25.50 28.36
N ASP A 56 -8.85 25.03 28.74
CA ASP A 56 -7.54 25.47 28.25
C ASP A 56 -6.92 24.49 27.24
N ASP A 57 -7.72 23.59 26.65
CA ASP A 57 -7.24 22.68 25.62
C ASP A 57 -6.65 23.44 24.41
N PRO A 58 -5.53 22.96 23.84
CA PRO A 58 -4.94 23.55 22.65
C PRO A 58 -5.94 23.57 21.47
N PRO A 59 -5.92 24.58 20.59
CA PRO A 59 -6.94 24.81 19.57
C PRO A 59 -7.22 23.64 18.60
N GLN A 60 -6.23 22.75 18.37
CA GLN A 60 -6.40 21.58 17.51
C GLN A 60 -6.84 20.32 18.27
N LEU A 61 -6.85 20.35 19.60
CA LEU A 61 -7.44 19.30 20.41
C LEU A 61 -8.94 19.63 20.62
N LYS A 62 -9.79 19.02 19.82
CA LYS A 62 -11.24 19.25 19.84
C LYS A 62 -11.95 18.08 20.48
N ASP A 63 -12.60 18.34 21.61
CA ASP A 63 -13.31 17.32 22.38
C ASP A 63 -12.43 16.08 22.67
N GLY A 64 -11.20 16.35 23.13
CA GLY A 64 -10.21 15.33 23.45
C GLY A 64 -9.57 14.62 22.23
N ARG A 65 -9.85 15.09 21.00
CA ARG A 65 -9.40 14.46 19.76
C ARG A 65 -8.54 15.39 18.93
N ILE A 66 -7.58 14.80 18.23
CA ILE A 66 -6.74 15.50 17.27
C ILE A 66 -6.91 14.90 15.87
N LYS A 67 -7.06 15.75 14.85
CA LYS A 67 -7.20 15.31 13.47
C LYS A 67 -5.86 14.75 12.95
N LEU A 68 -5.89 13.60 12.28
CA LEU A 68 -4.79 13.10 11.46
C LEU A 68 -4.87 13.80 10.09
N PRO A 69 -3.98 14.77 9.81
CA PRO A 69 -4.09 15.56 8.61
C PRO A 69 -3.59 14.81 7.37
N PRO A 70 -4.13 15.10 6.17
CA PRO A 70 -3.77 14.40 4.94
C PRO A 70 -2.33 14.64 4.48
N ASN A 71 -1.70 15.74 4.92
CA ASN A 71 -0.31 16.06 4.64
C ASN A 71 0.70 15.29 5.49
N MET A 72 0.26 14.33 6.30
CA MET A 72 1.13 13.47 7.12
C MET A 72 1.17 12.05 6.57
N TRP A 73 2.37 11.61 6.18
CA TRP A 73 2.63 10.28 5.66
C TRP A 73 3.45 9.45 6.64
N PHE A 74 3.26 8.14 6.59
CA PHE A 74 3.99 7.18 7.39
C PHE A 74 4.80 6.26 6.49
N VAL A 75 6.07 6.09 6.82
CA VAL A 75 6.99 5.15 6.16
C VAL A 75 7.58 4.27 7.24
N GLY A 76 7.39 2.96 7.12
CA GLY A 76 7.97 2.00 8.05
C GLY A 76 9.12 1.24 7.40
N THR A 77 10.23 1.05 8.12
CA THR A 77 11.25 0.08 7.77
C THR A 77 11.04 -1.19 8.59
N ALA A 78 11.36 -2.34 8.03
CA ALA A 78 11.25 -3.61 8.72
C ALA A 78 12.30 -4.60 8.21
N ASN A 79 12.87 -5.37 9.11
CA ASN A 79 13.71 -6.50 8.78
C ASN A 79 12.87 -7.79 8.85
N ASN A 80 13.14 -8.71 7.94
CA ASN A 80 12.50 -10.01 7.94
C ASN A 80 13.53 -11.06 8.42
N ASP A 81 13.83 -11.02 9.72
CA ASP A 81 14.75 -11.93 10.39
C ASP A 81 14.09 -12.54 11.64
N ASP A 82 14.71 -13.57 12.20
CA ASP A 82 14.19 -14.33 13.34
C ASP A 82 14.14 -13.51 14.65
N SER A 83 14.77 -12.34 14.70
CA SER A 83 14.83 -11.47 15.88
C SER A 83 13.68 -10.47 15.96
N THR A 84 12.89 -10.34 14.88
CA THR A 84 11.81 -9.36 14.75
C THR A 84 10.44 -10.03 14.64
N PHE A 85 9.37 -9.27 14.94
CA PHE A 85 8.02 -9.78 14.79
C PHE A 85 7.59 -9.79 13.32
N ALA A 86 6.89 -10.86 12.93
CA ALA A 86 6.23 -10.91 11.62
C ALA A 86 5.19 -9.79 11.51
N ILE A 87 5.17 -9.11 10.37
CA ILE A 87 4.18 -8.08 10.09
C ILE A 87 2.88 -8.76 9.68
N SER A 88 1.79 -8.41 10.36
CA SER A 88 0.47 -9.00 10.10
C SER A 88 -0.15 -8.53 8.78
N ASP A 89 -1.07 -9.33 8.25
CA ASP A 89 -1.84 -8.97 7.04
C ASP A 89 -2.62 -7.67 7.22
N LYS A 90 -3.01 -7.32 8.45
CA LYS A 90 -3.68 -6.04 8.73
C LYS A 90 -2.83 -4.83 8.35
N VAL A 91 -1.52 -4.91 8.52
CA VAL A 91 -0.57 -3.86 8.11
C VAL A 91 -0.35 -3.90 6.61
N TYR A 92 -0.09 -5.10 6.07
CA TYR A 92 0.16 -5.27 4.63
C TYR A 92 -1.01 -4.86 3.74
N ASP A 93 -2.24 -5.08 4.18
CA ASP A 93 -3.44 -4.65 3.43
C ASP A 93 -3.52 -3.13 3.29
N ARG A 94 -2.93 -2.38 4.24
CA ARG A 94 -2.99 -0.90 4.29
C ARG A 94 -1.74 -0.22 3.73
N ALA A 95 -0.60 -0.88 3.77
CA ALA A 95 0.67 -0.33 3.31
C ALA A 95 0.97 -0.68 1.85
N MET A 96 1.69 0.19 1.15
CA MET A 96 2.37 -0.17 -0.10
C MET A 96 3.77 -0.69 0.25
N VAL A 97 4.03 -1.96 -0.06
CA VAL A 97 5.27 -2.63 0.31
C VAL A 97 6.32 -2.46 -0.79
N LEU A 98 7.53 -2.12 -0.38
CA LEU A 98 8.72 -2.13 -1.23
C LEU A 98 9.68 -3.20 -0.68
N ASN A 99 9.82 -4.30 -1.40
CA ASN A 99 10.77 -5.35 -1.04
C ASN A 99 12.16 -5.00 -1.59
N LEU A 100 13.16 -5.05 -0.72
CA LEU A 100 14.56 -4.78 -1.05
C LEU A 100 15.36 -6.10 -1.04
N ASP A 101 14.86 -7.10 -1.77
CA ASP A 101 15.34 -8.48 -1.74
C ASP A 101 16.66 -8.69 -2.51
N SER A 102 17.08 -7.70 -3.32
CA SER A 102 18.30 -7.79 -4.13
C SER A 102 19.35 -6.79 -3.69
N LYS A 103 20.61 -7.22 -3.69
CA LYS A 103 21.72 -6.28 -3.60
C LYS A 103 21.74 -5.43 -4.89
N SER A 104 21.60 -4.13 -4.73
CA SER A 104 21.80 -3.21 -5.84
C SER A 104 23.29 -3.04 -6.12
N GLU A 105 23.65 -2.90 -7.39
CA GLU A 105 24.99 -2.43 -7.75
C GLU A 105 25.15 -0.97 -7.28
N ALA A 106 26.36 -0.64 -6.81
CA ALA A 106 26.64 0.74 -6.43
C ALA A 106 26.52 1.66 -7.65
N PHE A 107 25.72 2.69 -7.53
CA PHE A 107 25.59 3.70 -8.57
C PHE A 107 25.84 5.10 -8.01
N TYR A 108 26.38 5.96 -8.86
CA TYR A 108 26.56 7.38 -8.52
C TYR A 108 25.34 8.17 -8.99
N ALA A 109 24.50 8.58 -8.04
CA ALA A 109 23.39 9.46 -8.35
C ALA A 109 23.89 10.84 -8.81
N LYS A 110 23.35 11.36 -9.90
CA LYS A 110 23.57 12.75 -10.29
C LYS A 110 22.95 13.67 -9.24
N LYS A 111 23.67 14.73 -8.87
CA LYS A 111 23.15 15.75 -7.95
C LYS A 111 21.88 16.36 -8.55
N ALA A 112 20.73 16.11 -7.92
CA ALA A 112 19.47 16.69 -8.31
C ALA A 112 19.24 18.01 -7.53
N LYS A 113 18.44 18.92 -8.10
CA LYS A 113 17.96 20.10 -7.36
C LYS A 113 16.96 19.65 -6.31
N ASN A 114 16.97 20.29 -5.14
CA ASN A 114 15.93 20.07 -4.15
C ASN A 114 14.56 20.44 -4.72
N VAL A 115 13.60 19.57 -4.52
CA VAL A 115 12.21 19.81 -4.88
C VAL A 115 11.47 20.26 -3.62
N HIS A 116 10.86 21.45 -3.67
CA HIS A 116 9.98 21.94 -2.62
C HIS A 116 8.56 21.92 -3.16
N ILE A 117 7.70 21.12 -2.54
CA ILE A 117 6.31 21.00 -2.93
C ILE A 117 5.42 21.08 -1.69
N ARG A 118 4.37 21.89 -1.77
CA ARG A 118 3.35 21.96 -0.73
C ARG A 118 2.36 20.81 -0.86
N ALA A 119 1.76 20.43 0.24
CA ALA A 119 0.76 19.36 0.28
C ALA A 119 -0.38 19.58 -0.73
N GLU A 120 -0.94 20.79 -0.77
CA GLU A 120 -2.00 21.18 -1.73
C GLU A 120 -1.57 20.92 -3.19
N LYS A 121 -0.33 21.28 -3.55
CA LYS A 121 0.16 21.06 -4.92
C LYS A 121 0.41 19.57 -5.21
N PHE A 122 0.84 18.82 -4.21
CA PHE A 122 1.00 17.38 -4.35
C PHE A 122 -0.36 16.69 -4.57
N GLU A 123 -1.37 17.06 -3.77
CA GLU A 123 -2.75 16.55 -3.93
C GLU A 123 -3.33 16.91 -5.31
N GLU A 124 -3.12 18.14 -5.79
CA GLU A 124 -3.52 18.58 -7.12
C GLU A 124 -2.90 17.68 -8.22
N LEU A 125 -1.60 17.39 -8.13
CA LEU A 125 -0.93 16.50 -9.08
C LEU A 125 -1.49 15.07 -9.04
N VAL A 126 -1.85 14.56 -7.87
CA VAL A 126 -2.48 13.24 -7.73
C VAL A 126 -3.87 13.22 -8.37
N GLU A 127 -4.68 14.25 -8.15
CA GLU A 127 -6.01 14.35 -8.74
C GLU A 127 -5.95 14.58 -10.26
N ASP A 128 -4.96 15.33 -10.76
CA ASP A 128 -4.70 15.48 -12.19
C ASP A 128 -4.35 14.14 -12.83
N ALA A 129 -3.46 13.36 -12.20
CA ALA A 129 -3.12 12.03 -12.66
C ALA A 129 -4.35 11.12 -12.75
N LYS A 130 -5.23 11.13 -11.74
CA LYS A 130 -6.46 10.33 -11.72
C LYS A 130 -7.48 10.77 -12.78
N ARG A 131 -7.49 12.04 -13.16
CA ARG A 131 -8.35 12.56 -14.24
C ARG A 131 -7.83 12.19 -15.62
N GLU A 132 -6.53 12.28 -15.81
CA GLU A 132 -5.88 12.06 -17.10
C GLU A 132 -5.70 10.58 -17.44
N TYR A 133 -5.28 9.78 -16.46
CA TYR A 133 -4.95 8.37 -16.65
C TYR A 133 -5.95 7.47 -15.92
N LYS A 134 -6.78 6.80 -16.69
CA LYS A 134 -7.71 5.80 -16.17
C LYS A 134 -7.27 4.41 -16.61
N ILE A 135 -7.52 3.43 -15.76
CA ILE A 135 -7.36 2.04 -16.17
C ILE A 135 -8.22 1.74 -17.40
N THR A 136 -7.68 1.03 -18.37
CA THR A 136 -8.40 0.68 -19.59
C THR A 136 -9.52 -0.33 -19.30
N GLU A 137 -10.64 -0.23 -20.03
CA GLU A 137 -11.75 -1.19 -19.91
C GLU A 137 -11.29 -2.63 -20.13
N ARG A 138 -10.33 -2.83 -21.02
CA ARG A 138 -9.74 -4.15 -21.26
C ARG A 138 -9.10 -4.72 -19.99
N ASN A 139 -8.33 -3.92 -19.27
CA ASN A 139 -7.66 -4.37 -18.05
C ASN A 139 -8.65 -4.47 -16.87
N MET A 140 -9.71 -3.66 -16.85
CA MET A 140 -10.80 -3.86 -15.89
C MET A 140 -11.46 -5.23 -16.04
N ARG A 141 -11.81 -5.64 -17.27
CA ARG A 141 -12.38 -6.96 -17.53
C ARG A 141 -11.42 -8.09 -17.12
N ARG A 142 -10.13 -7.93 -17.41
CA ARG A 142 -9.10 -8.91 -17.01
C ARG A 142 -9.00 -9.05 -15.49
N LEU A 143 -9.13 -7.95 -14.74
CA LEU A 143 -9.17 -7.98 -13.28
C LEU A 143 -10.39 -8.75 -12.77
N GLU A 144 -11.57 -8.55 -13.36
CA GLU A 144 -12.79 -9.29 -13.02
C GLU A 144 -12.65 -10.79 -13.31
N GLU A 145 -12.03 -11.15 -14.43
CA GLU A 145 -11.76 -12.54 -14.81
C GLU A 145 -10.74 -13.18 -13.84
N LEU A 146 -9.69 -12.47 -13.49
CA LEU A 146 -8.71 -12.91 -12.50
C LEU A 146 -9.34 -13.11 -11.13
N ASP A 147 -10.20 -12.20 -10.68
CA ASP A 147 -10.90 -12.33 -9.38
C ASP A 147 -11.78 -13.59 -9.37
N LYS A 148 -12.55 -13.84 -10.41
CA LYS A 148 -13.36 -15.06 -10.54
C LYS A 148 -12.50 -16.32 -10.49
N TYR A 149 -11.36 -16.32 -11.17
CA TYR A 149 -10.43 -17.45 -11.15
C TYR A 149 -9.88 -17.69 -9.73
N LEU A 150 -9.42 -16.63 -9.05
CA LEU A 150 -8.86 -16.73 -7.71
C LEU A 150 -9.91 -17.16 -6.67
N ILE A 151 -11.15 -16.71 -6.80
CA ILE A 151 -12.27 -17.16 -5.95
C ILE A 151 -12.51 -18.66 -6.14
N SER A 152 -12.58 -19.12 -7.39
CA SER A 152 -12.94 -20.51 -7.69
C SER A 152 -11.84 -21.51 -7.32
N HIS A 153 -10.56 -21.13 -7.42
CA HIS A 153 -9.44 -22.04 -7.21
C HIS A 153 -8.77 -21.86 -5.84
N PHE A 154 -8.73 -20.64 -5.30
CA PHE A 154 -7.97 -20.35 -4.09
C PHE A 154 -8.82 -19.75 -2.97
N HIS A 155 -10.13 -19.52 -3.18
CA HIS A 155 -11.02 -18.84 -2.23
C HIS A 155 -10.50 -17.45 -1.81
N ILE A 156 -9.79 -16.77 -2.71
CA ILE A 156 -9.26 -15.41 -2.53
C ILE A 156 -10.06 -14.46 -3.41
N THR A 157 -10.47 -13.34 -2.83
CA THR A 157 -11.05 -12.20 -3.55
C THR A 157 -10.28 -10.94 -3.25
N PHE A 158 -10.20 -10.04 -4.23
CA PHE A 158 -9.67 -8.70 -4.01
C PHE A 158 -10.79 -7.66 -3.93
N GLY A 159 -11.59 -7.75 -2.89
CA GLY A 159 -12.75 -6.90 -2.64
C GLY A 159 -12.52 -5.39 -2.83
N ASN A 160 -13.53 -4.59 -2.54
CA ASN A 160 -13.58 -3.14 -2.84
C ASN A 160 -12.37 -2.32 -2.36
N ARG A 161 -11.70 -2.73 -1.25
CA ARG A 161 -10.50 -2.06 -0.76
C ARG A 161 -9.35 -2.18 -1.74
N ILE A 162 -9.03 -3.38 -2.19
CA ILE A 162 -7.94 -3.63 -3.13
C ILE A 162 -8.25 -2.98 -4.48
N MET A 163 -9.48 -3.10 -4.96
CA MET A 163 -9.90 -2.41 -6.19
C MET A 163 -9.69 -0.90 -6.10
N ARG A 164 -10.03 -0.27 -4.99
CA ARG A 164 -9.76 1.16 -4.77
C ARG A 164 -8.27 1.48 -4.78
N GLN A 165 -7.44 0.63 -4.17
CA GLN A 165 -5.99 0.81 -4.21
C GLN A 165 -5.45 0.69 -5.63
N ILE A 166 -5.92 -0.27 -6.43
CA ILE A 166 -5.57 -0.42 -7.84
C ILE A 166 -5.95 0.83 -8.64
N LEU A 167 -7.18 1.31 -8.49
CA LEU A 167 -7.70 2.49 -9.18
C LEU A 167 -7.00 3.79 -8.80
N ASN A 168 -6.43 3.88 -7.60
CA ASN A 168 -5.62 5.02 -7.18
C ASN A 168 -4.16 4.90 -7.62
N TYR A 169 -3.59 3.69 -7.60
CA TYR A 169 -2.17 3.46 -7.87
C TYR A 169 -1.82 3.61 -9.35
N ILE A 170 -2.62 3.00 -10.24
CA ILE A 170 -2.33 2.94 -11.67
C ILE A 170 -2.19 4.33 -12.31
N PRO A 171 -3.13 5.28 -12.12
CA PRO A 171 -2.99 6.62 -12.68
C PRO A 171 -1.72 7.34 -12.26
N ILE A 172 -1.36 7.23 -10.99
CA ILE A 172 -0.14 7.87 -10.46
C ILE A 172 1.09 7.24 -11.06
N TYR A 173 1.15 5.91 -11.14
CA TYR A 173 2.27 5.19 -11.73
C TYR A 173 2.47 5.56 -13.22
N VAL A 174 1.39 5.66 -13.97
CA VAL A 174 1.42 6.03 -15.39
C VAL A 174 1.82 7.50 -15.55
N SER A 175 1.33 8.41 -14.72
CA SER A 175 1.72 9.82 -14.74
C SER A 175 3.22 10.04 -14.47
N CYS A 176 3.84 9.12 -13.72
CA CYS A 176 5.29 9.10 -13.49
C CYS A 176 6.08 8.47 -14.63
N GLY A 177 5.46 8.16 -15.78
CA GLY A 177 6.11 7.61 -16.98
C GLY A 177 6.15 6.08 -17.05
N GLY A 178 5.49 5.38 -16.12
CA GLY A 178 5.34 3.93 -16.15
C GLY A 178 4.23 3.45 -17.09
N LYS A 179 4.14 2.15 -17.32
CA LYS A 179 3.08 1.55 -18.13
C LYS A 179 1.99 0.96 -17.23
N GLU A 180 0.74 1.02 -17.69
CA GLU A 180 -0.41 0.45 -16.98
C GLU A 180 -0.21 -1.02 -16.61
N ILE A 181 0.38 -1.81 -17.52
CA ILE A 181 0.58 -3.25 -17.29
C ILE A 181 1.64 -3.52 -16.21
N ASP A 182 2.69 -2.69 -16.15
CA ASP A 182 3.73 -2.82 -15.14
C ASP A 182 3.19 -2.43 -13.75
N ALA A 183 2.33 -1.41 -13.69
CA ALA A 183 1.61 -1.03 -12.48
C ALA A 183 0.67 -2.13 -11.99
N LEU A 184 -0.03 -2.81 -12.92
CA LEU A 184 -0.89 -3.95 -12.60
C LEU A 184 -0.08 -5.11 -12.04
N ASP A 185 1.03 -5.47 -12.68
CA ASP A 185 1.90 -6.56 -12.22
C ASP A 185 2.42 -6.29 -10.80
N ASP A 186 2.91 -5.07 -10.56
CA ASP A 186 3.41 -4.67 -9.25
C ASP A 186 2.33 -4.72 -8.15
N ILE A 187 1.19 -4.07 -8.36
CA ILE A 187 0.15 -3.98 -7.33
C ILE A 187 -0.56 -5.32 -7.10
N LEU A 188 -0.80 -6.12 -8.13
CA LEU A 188 -1.40 -7.44 -8.00
C LEU A 188 -0.48 -8.39 -7.25
N SER A 189 0.82 -8.37 -7.53
CA SER A 189 1.79 -9.15 -6.77
C SER A 189 1.74 -8.82 -5.28
N LYS A 190 1.75 -7.54 -4.92
CA LYS A 190 1.80 -7.06 -3.54
C LYS A 190 0.49 -7.22 -2.75
N LYS A 191 -0.65 -7.15 -3.43
CA LYS A 191 -1.97 -7.09 -2.76
C LYS A 191 -2.83 -8.33 -2.95
N VAL A 192 -2.62 -9.07 -4.04
CA VAL A 192 -3.46 -10.20 -4.40
C VAL A 192 -2.67 -11.51 -4.29
N ILE A 193 -1.58 -11.65 -5.04
CA ILE A 193 -0.76 -12.87 -5.06
C ILE A 193 -0.20 -13.18 -3.68
N ARG A 194 0.22 -12.15 -2.93
CA ARG A 194 0.70 -12.29 -1.56
C ARG A 194 -0.28 -13.04 -0.64
N LYS A 195 -1.58 -12.96 -0.86
CA LYS A 195 -2.58 -13.69 -0.06
C LYS A 195 -2.47 -15.21 -0.19
N LEU A 196 -1.82 -15.71 -1.25
CA LEU A 196 -1.52 -17.12 -1.40
C LEU A 196 -0.53 -17.63 -0.34
N GLU A 197 0.31 -16.77 0.24
CA GLU A 197 1.26 -17.13 1.30
C GLU A 197 0.57 -17.67 2.57
N THR A 198 -0.68 -17.26 2.80
CA THR A 198 -1.49 -17.70 3.96
C THR A 198 -2.38 -18.92 3.66
N GLN A 199 -2.35 -19.42 2.43
CA GLN A 199 -3.10 -20.59 2.01
C GLN A 199 -2.32 -21.89 2.27
N ASN A 200 -2.95 -23.03 2.01
CA ASN A 200 -2.25 -24.31 2.05
C ASN A 200 -1.18 -24.36 0.95
N LEU A 201 0.08 -24.30 1.35
CA LEU A 201 1.22 -24.18 0.44
C LEU A 201 1.35 -25.38 -0.52
N MET A 202 1.02 -26.59 -0.07
CA MET A 202 1.02 -27.79 -0.95
C MET A 202 -0.02 -27.63 -2.08
N TYR A 203 -1.21 -27.10 -1.75
CA TYR A 203 -2.23 -26.84 -2.76
C TYR A 203 -1.79 -25.73 -3.72
N VAL A 204 -1.27 -24.63 -3.19
CA VAL A 204 -0.73 -23.52 -4.01
C VAL A 204 0.38 -24.05 -4.92
N GLY A 205 1.27 -24.90 -4.42
CA GLY A 205 2.32 -25.55 -5.21
C GLY A 205 1.78 -26.34 -6.38
N SER A 206 0.73 -27.16 -6.16
CA SER A 206 0.11 -27.99 -7.22
C SER A 206 -0.62 -27.16 -8.29
N GLU A 207 -1.15 -25.99 -7.95
CA GLU A 207 -1.90 -25.11 -8.85
C GLU A 207 -1.06 -23.95 -9.43
N SER A 208 0.18 -23.78 -8.98
CA SER A 208 1.03 -22.63 -9.31
C SER A 208 1.26 -22.43 -10.81
N GLU A 209 1.59 -23.50 -11.55
CA GLU A 209 1.83 -23.40 -13.00
C GLU A 209 0.54 -23.13 -13.77
N LYS A 210 -0.62 -23.61 -13.31
CA LYS A 210 -1.92 -23.30 -13.92
C LYS A 210 -2.25 -21.81 -13.72
N LEU A 211 -2.00 -21.27 -12.53
CA LEU A 211 -2.17 -19.84 -12.27
C LEU A 211 -1.22 -19.00 -13.12
N CYS A 212 0.04 -19.40 -13.24
CA CYS A 212 1.00 -18.71 -14.11
C CYS A 212 0.57 -18.72 -15.58
N ALA A 213 0.09 -19.87 -16.08
CA ALA A 213 -0.43 -19.99 -17.45
C ALA A 213 -1.67 -19.10 -17.66
N TYR A 214 -2.58 -19.06 -16.69
CA TYR A 214 -3.77 -18.20 -16.75
C TYR A 214 -3.42 -16.72 -16.74
N LEU A 215 -2.43 -16.29 -15.93
CA LEU A 215 -1.90 -14.92 -15.97
C LEU A 215 -1.31 -14.58 -17.35
N ASP A 216 -0.62 -15.52 -17.98
CA ASP A 216 -0.08 -15.33 -19.34
C ASP A 216 -1.18 -15.22 -20.38
N GLU A 217 -2.24 -16.01 -20.29
CA GLU A 217 -3.41 -15.92 -21.16
C GLU A 217 -4.11 -14.57 -21.03
N LEU A 218 -4.38 -14.11 -19.80
CA LEU A 218 -5.07 -12.85 -19.55
C LEU A 218 -4.24 -11.63 -19.96
N PHE A 219 -2.95 -11.62 -19.63
CA PHE A 219 -2.12 -10.41 -19.74
C PHE A 219 -1.01 -10.50 -20.79
N GLY A 220 -0.99 -11.56 -21.59
CA GLY A 220 -0.05 -11.71 -22.71
C GLY A 220 1.42 -11.84 -22.28
N GLY A 221 1.67 -12.61 -21.22
CA GLY A 221 3.01 -12.92 -20.73
C GLY A 221 3.71 -11.80 -19.95
N LYS A 222 3.02 -10.69 -19.65
CA LYS A 222 3.61 -9.48 -19.08
C LYS A 222 3.59 -9.42 -17.54
N MET A 223 2.98 -10.41 -16.88
CA MET A 223 2.86 -10.45 -15.42
C MET A 223 4.05 -11.21 -14.81
N THR A 224 5.24 -10.66 -14.96
CA THR A 224 6.50 -11.32 -14.56
C THR A 224 6.67 -11.35 -13.05
N ILE A 225 6.41 -10.24 -12.37
CA ILE A 225 6.52 -10.11 -10.90
C ILE A 225 5.51 -11.03 -10.22
N CYS A 226 4.26 -11.03 -10.67
CA CYS A 226 3.23 -11.93 -10.15
C CYS A 226 3.63 -13.40 -10.29
N LYS A 227 4.11 -13.82 -11.47
CA LYS A 227 4.52 -15.22 -11.72
C LYS A 227 5.74 -15.61 -10.88
N GLU A 228 6.73 -14.75 -10.76
CA GLU A 228 7.87 -15.00 -9.87
C GLU A 228 7.43 -15.14 -8.42
N HIS A 229 6.51 -14.32 -7.98
CA HIS A 229 5.95 -14.40 -6.63
C HIS A 229 5.20 -15.71 -6.41
N VAL A 230 4.30 -16.12 -7.34
CA VAL A 230 3.60 -17.41 -7.28
C VAL A 230 4.59 -18.56 -7.18
N ARG A 231 5.63 -18.60 -8.02
CA ARG A 231 6.65 -19.64 -8.00
C ARG A 231 7.49 -19.64 -6.71
N ARG A 232 7.75 -18.46 -6.14
CA ARG A 232 8.43 -18.34 -4.85
C ARG A 232 7.59 -18.97 -3.74
N ILE A 233 6.30 -18.67 -3.67
CA ILE A 233 5.38 -19.28 -2.71
C ILE A 233 5.35 -20.80 -2.87
N ALA A 234 5.26 -21.29 -4.10
CA ALA A 234 5.22 -22.72 -4.40
C ALA A 234 6.49 -23.48 -3.98
N ARG A 235 7.65 -22.83 -3.96
CA ARG A 235 8.92 -23.45 -3.51
C ARG A 235 9.04 -23.56 -1.99
N ASN A 236 8.28 -22.79 -1.26
CA ASN A 236 8.31 -22.75 0.21
C ASN A 236 7.30 -23.75 0.83
N GLY A 237 6.54 -24.46 0.04
CA GLY A 237 5.59 -25.49 0.43
C GLY A 237 5.96 -26.86 -0.08
#